data_7bb0516008c07bcdc872c302983fc175
#
_entry.id   7bb0516008c07bcdc872c302983fc175
#
_cell.length_a   1.000
_cell.length_b   1.000
_cell.length_c   1.000
_cell.angle_alpha   90.00
_cell.angle_beta   90.00
_cell.angle_gamma   90.00
#
_symmetry.space_group_name_H-M   'P 1'
#
loop_
_entity.id
_entity.type
_entity.pdbx_description
1 polymer ?
#
loop_
_entity_poly.entity_id
_entity_poly.type
_entity_poly.pdbx_seq_one_letter_code
_entity_poly.pdbx_strand_id
1 'polypeptide(L)'
;MPNGPPPKVSVVLAVHDAAPVLMRCLSAVARVPDEIPFEVVLVDDGSTDETAAMLEGIEGDFVALRNDPGIGYGPSCDRAVAASRGEVLVLLSAHAVPVDGWLAPLVGALAVDPSAGAVRPRAIDVDGRILDGPLWPCLALARAAYEHAGGFAGASRPGRADKAALVDALAEAGYAVVDEPTSLVLVLPETTPGAT
;
A
#
# COMPACT_ATOMS: atom_id res chain seq x y z
N MET A 1 -10.69 -16.23 -13.90
CA MET A 1 -9.54 -15.47 -14.43
C MET A 1 -10.10 -14.20 -15.02
N PRO A 2 -9.78 -12.99 -14.55
CA PRO A 2 -10.21 -11.77 -15.20
C PRO A 2 -9.63 -11.69 -16.62
N ASN A 3 -10.51 -11.53 -17.62
CA ASN A 3 -10.19 -11.53 -19.06
C ASN A 3 -9.73 -10.14 -19.58
N GLY A 4 -9.24 -9.27 -18.72
CA GLY A 4 -8.75 -7.94 -19.11
C GLY A 4 -7.24 -7.91 -19.38
N PRO A 5 -6.71 -6.82 -19.97
CA PRO A 5 -5.27 -6.62 -20.06
C PRO A 5 -4.66 -6.67 -18.65
N PRO A 6 -3.39 -7.09 -18.51
CA PRO A 6 -2.77 -7.13 -17.19
C PRO A 6 -2.79 -5.73 -16.57
N PRO A 7 -3.09 -5.61 -15.25
CA PRO A 7 -3.06 -4.33 -14.58
C PRO A 7 -1.65 -3.76 -14.61
N LYS A 8 -1.55 -2.43 -14.77
CA LYS A 8 -0.27 -1.73 -14.67
C LYS A 8 0.17 -1.58 -13.21
N VAL A 9 -0.79 -1.45 -12.32
CA VAL A 9 -0.59 -1.17 -10.90
C VAL A 9 -1.29 -2.21 -10.03
N SER A 10 -0.64 -2.67 -8.95
CA SER A 10 -1.28 -3.42 -7.88
C SER A 10 -1.27 -2.59 -6.59
N VAL A 11 -2.45 -2.20 -6.14
CA VAL A 11 -2.64 -1.56 -4.83
C VAL A 11 -2.74 -2.65 -3.78
N VAL A 12 -1.76 -2.69 -2.89
CA VAL A 12 -1.59 -3.71 -1.85
C VAL A 12 -1.98 -3.12 -0.50
N LEU A 13 -2.93 -3.76 0.17
CA LEU A 13 -3.35 -3.44 1.53
C LEU A 13 -3.18 -4.68 2.41
N ALA A 14 -2.29 -4.62 3.40
CA ALA A 14 -2.27 -5.57 4.51
C ALA A 14 -2.92 -4.90 5.71
N VAL A 15 -4.00 -5.49 6.23
CA VAL A 15 -4.85 -4.89 7.26
C VAL A 15 -4.99 -5.81 8.46
N HIS A 16 -5.08 -5.22 9.64
CA HIS A 16 -5.40 -5.89 10.90
C HIS A 16 -6.23 -4.94 11.75
N ASP A 17 -7.44 -5.37 12.16
CA ASP A 17 -8.39 -4.59 12.97
C ASP A 17 -8.61 -3.17 12.42
N ALA A 18 -8.94 -3.07 11.13
CA ALA A 18 -9.02 -1.81 10.39
C ALA A 18 -10.46 -1.39 10.00
N ALA A 19 -11.49 -2.09 10.49
CA ALA A 19 -12.89 -1.87 10.11
C ALA A 19 -13.32 -0.39 10.11
N PRO A 20 -12.96 0.45 11.11
CA PRO A 20 -13.40 1.85 11.16
C PRO A 20 -12.91 2.72 10.01
N VAL A 21 -11.78 2.38 9.39
CA VAL A 21 -11.10 3.23 8.40
C VAL A 21 -11.05 2.62 7.01
N LEU A 22 -11.12 1.30 6.90
CA LEU A 22 -10.90 0.53 5.67
C LEU A 22 -11.83 0.97 4.54
N MET A 23 -13.13 1.14 4.80
CA MET A 23 -14.10 1.54 3.77
C MET A 23 -13.81 2.92 3.19
N ARG A 24 -13.29 3.86 3.99
CA ARG A 24 -12.90 5.19 3.51
C ARG A 24 -11.70 5.11 2.58
N CYS A 25 -10.72 4.29 2.92
CA CYS A 25 -9.55 4.01 2.07
C CYS A 25 -9.99 3.37 0.74
N LEU A 26 -10.75 2.27 0.78
CA LEU A 26 -11.20 1.56 -0.43
C LEU A 26 -12.09 2.43 -1.32
N SER A 27 -13.00 3.21 -0.73
CA SER A 27 -13.83 4.16 -1.50
C SER A 27 -12.99 5.24 -2.18
N ALA A 28 -11.87 5.65 -1.61
CA ALA A 28 -10.96 6.59 -2.25
C ALA A 28 -10.18 5.94 -3.39
N VAL A 29 -9.70 4.70 -3.19
CA VAL A 29 -9.03 3.93 -4.25
C VAL A 29 -9.96 3.69 -5.44
N ALA A 30 -11.23 3.38 -5.19
CA ALA A 30 -12.23 3.14 -6.24
C ALA A 30 -12.53 4.38 -7.12
N ARG A 31 -12.11 5.59 -6.71
CA ARG A 31 -12.25 6.81 -7.54
C ARG A 31 -11.08 7.05 -8.50
N VAL A 32 -10.09 6.16 -8.57
CA VAL A 32 -9.02 6.26 -9.56
C VAL A 32 -9.63 6.15 -10.96
N PRO A 33 -9.32 7.10 -11.89
CA PRO A 33 -9.83 7.05 -13.26
C PRO A 33 -9.35 5.78 -14.00
N ASP A 34 -10.16 5.27 -14.91
CA ASP A 34 -9.90 4.06 -15.71
C ASP A 34 -8.65 4.13 -16.62
N GLU A 35 -8.04 5.31 -16.73
CA GLU A 35 -6.85 5.56 -17.55
C GLU A 35 -5.61 4.78 -17.08
N ILE A 36 -5.58 4.37 -15.80
CA ILE A 36 -4.51 3.55 -15.23
C ILE A 36 -5.12 2.22 -14.78
N PRO A 37 -4.96 1.15 -15.57
CA PRO A 37 -5.45 -0.16 -15.17
C PRO A 37 -4.78 -0.60 -13.87
N PHE A 38 -5.57 -0.84 -12.84
CA PHE A 38 -5.07 -1.31 -11.54
C PHE A 38 -5.90 -2.48 -11.02
N GLU A 39 -5.31 -3.22 -10.11
CA GLU A 39 -5.98 -4.21 -9.28
C GLU A 39 -5.78 -3.86 -7.81
N VAL A 40 -6.68 -4.34 -6.96
CA VAL A 40 -6.54 -4.26 -5.51
C VAL A 40 -6.30 -5.66 -4.96
N VAL A 41 -5.24 -5.81 -4.17
CA VAL A 41 -4.95 -7.05 -3.43
C VAL A 41 -4.91 -6.73 -1.96
N LEU A 42 -5.85 -7.32 -1.22
CA LEU A 42 -6.03 -7.07 0.20
C LEU A 42 -5.75 -8.35 0.99
N VAL A 43 -4.98 -8.23 2.06
CA VAL A 43 -4.72 -9.32 3.01
C VAL A 43 -5.23 -8.90 4.38
N ASP A 44 -6.23 -9.62 4.87
CA ASP A 44 -6.63 -9.57 6.28
C ASP A 44 -5.66 -10.41 7.11
N ASP A 45 -4.86 -9.77 7.93
CA ASP A 45 -3.82 -10.40 8.74
C ASP A 45 -4.35 -10.84 10.11
N GLY A 46 -5.39 -11.68 10.10
CA GLY A 46 -5.94 -12.28 11.30
C GLY A 46 -6.73 -11.29 12.16
N SER A 47 -7.51 -10.39 11.55
CA SER A 47 -8.36 -9.44 12.29
C SER A 47 -9.35 -10.15 13.20
N THR A 48 -9.59 -9.53 14.35
CA THR A 48 -10.52 -9.98 15.39
C THR A 48 -11.76 -9.09 15.52
N ASP A 49 -11.74 -7.92 14.86
CA ASP A 49 -12.85 -6.99 14.74
C ASP A 49 -13.76 -7.32 13.53
N GLU A 50 -14.59 -6.38 13.09
CA GLU A 50 -15.52 -6.53 11.98
C GLU A 50 -14.83 -6.53 10.60
N THR A 51 -13.50 -6.34 10.51
CA THR A 51 -12.75 -6.23 9.25
C THR A 51 -12.99 -7.44 8.34
N ALA A 52 -12.91 -8.66 8.88
CA ALA A 52 -13.11 -9.87 8.09
C ALA A 52 -14.53 -9.95 7.50
N ALA A 53 -15.55 -9.69 8.32
CA ALA A 53 -16.95 -9.69 7.88
C ALA A 53 -17.24 -8.60 6.84
N MET A 54 -16.62 -7.43 6.99
CA MET A 54 -16.71 -6.34 6.00
C MET A 54 -16.14 -6.77 4.65
N LEU A 55 -14.98 -7.43 4.63
CA LEU A 55 -14.33 -7.87 3.40
C LEU A 55 -15.13 -8.94 2.66
N GLU A 56 -15.82 -9.85 3.38
CA GLU A 56 -16.73 -10.83 2.79
C GLU A 56 -17.97 -10.18 2.14
N GLY A 57 -18.39 -9.00 2.64
CA GLY A 57 -19.54 -8.26 2.16
C GLY A 57 -19.24 -7.24 1.05
N ILE A 58 -17.98 -6.99 0.71
CA ILE A 58 -17.62 -6.03 -0.34
C ILE A 58 -17.77 -6.68 -1.72
N GLU A 59 -18.62 -6.09 -2.55
CA GLU A 59 -18.68 -6.42 -3.97
C GLU A 59 -17.65 -5.61 -4.74
N GLY A 60 -16.90 -6.24 -5.65
CA GLY A 60 -15.91 -5.57 -6.49
C GLY A 60 -14.87 -6.52 -7.07
N ASP A 61 -14.08 -6.02 -8.02
CA ASP A 61 -12.99 -6.77 -8.65
C ASP A 61 -11.69 -6.56 -7.84
N PHE A 62 -11.55 -7.31 -6.75
CA PHE A 62 -10.36 -7.32 -5.93
C PHE A 62 -10.02 -8.73 -5.44
N VAL A 63 -8.76 -8.95 -5.11
CA VAL A 63 -8.30 -10.20 -4.50
C VAL A 63 -8.26 -10.03 -2.99
N ALA A 64 -9.08 -10.80 -2.27
CA ALA A 64 -9.04 -10.85 -0.80
C ALA A 64 -8.35 -12.14 -0.35
N LEU A 65 -7.38 -12.00 0.55
CA LEU A 65 -6.68 -13.09 1.20
C LEU A 65 -6.83 -12.92 2.72
N ARG A 66 -6.79 -14.03 3.46
CA ARG A 66 -6.78 -14.02 4.93
C ARG A 66 -5.65 -14.87 5.48
N ASN A 67 -4.98 -14.36 6.50
CA ASN A 67 -4.08 -15.12 7.35
C ASN A 67 -4.80 -15.48 8.65
N ASP A 68 -4.69 -16.73 9.09
CA ASP A 68 -5.21 -17.19 10.36
C ASP A 68 -4.27 -18.28 10.92
N PRO A 69 -3.51 -17.98 11.96
CA PRO A 69 -3.36 -16.66 12.62
C PRO A 69 -2.66 -15.61 11.76
N GLY A 70 -2.69 -14.34 12.18
CA GLY A 70 -1.92 -13.27 11.57
C GLY A 70 -0.42 -13.55 11.58
N ILE A 71 0.28 -13.12 10.53
CA ILE A 71 1.72 -13.37 10.31
C ILE A 71 2.55 -12.09 10.30
N GLY A 72 1.91 -10.92 10.48
CA GLY A 72 2.52 -9.61 10.51
C GLY A 72 2.49 -8.87 9.18
N TYR A 73 2.66 -7.54 9.24
CA TYR A 73 2.50 -6.64 8.10
C TYR A 73 3.40 -7.00 6.91
N GLY A 74 4.70 -7.17 7.14
CA GLY A 74 5.66 -7.44 6.06
C GLY A 74 5.35 -8.75 5.31
N PRO A 75 5.25 -9.90 5.99
CA PRO A 75 4.87 -11.17 5.36
C PRO A 75 3.50 -11.11 4.66
N SER A 76 2.54 -10.34 5.19
CA SER A 76 1.23 -10.15 4.57
C SER A 76 1.34 -9.33 3.28
N CYS A 77 2.20 -8.30 3.24
CA CYS A 77 2.52 -7.58 2.01
C CYS A 77 3.20 -8.48 0.98
N ASP A 78 4.22 -9.28 1.38
CA ASP A 78 4.88 -10.23 0.47
C ASP A 78 3.86 -11.23 -0.14
N ARG A 79 2.92 -11.72 0.67
CA ARG A 79 1.83 -12.58 0.21
C ARG A 79 0.91 -11.88 -0.78
N ALA A 80 0.56 -10.62 -0.54
CA ALA A 80 -0.25 -9.83 -1.46
C ALA A 80 0.49 -9.57 -2.78
N VAL A 81 1.78 -9.23 -2.71
CA VAL A 81 2.62 -9.02 -3.90
C VAL A 81 2.72 -10.30 -4.73
N ALA A 82 2.87 -11.46 -4.09
CA ALA A 82 2.91 -12.76 -4.78
C ALA A 82 1.59 -13.09 -5.50
N ALA A 83 0.46 -12.58 -5.00
CA ALA A 83 -0.87 -12.76 -5.62
C ALA A 83 -1.19 -11.69 -6.67
N SER A 84 -0.36 -10.66 -6.82
CA SER A 84 -0.58 -9.50 -7.67
C SER A 84 0.20 -9.58 -9.00
N ARG A 85 -0.20 -8.76 -10.00
CA ARG A 85 0.33 -8.85 -11.37
C ARG A 85 0.87 -7.53 -11.93
N GLY A 86 0.64 -6.40 -11.23
CA GLY A 86 1.06 -5.07 -11.69
C GLY A 86 2.57 -4.91 -11.69
N GLU A 87 3.09 -4.13 -12.64
CA GLU A 87 4.51 -3.75 -12.72
C GLU A 87 4.89 -2.71 -11.65
N VAL A 88 3.92 -1.94 -11.20
CA VAL A 88 4.02 -1.00 -10.10
C VAL A 88 3.23 -1.54 -8.91
N LEU A 89 3.87 -1.57 -7.75
CA LEU A 89 3.25 -1.94 -6.48
C LEU A 89 2.96 -0.66 -5.70
N VAL A 90 1.80 -0.55 -5.08
CA VAL A 90 1.47 0.54 -4.17
C VAL A 90 1.10 -0.05 -2.82
N LEU A 91 2.02 0.03 -1.85
CA LEU A 91 1.77 -0.39 -0.48
C LEU A 91 0.99 0.72 0.24
N LEU A 92 -0.31 0.51 0.42
CA LEU A 92 -1.24 1.48 1.00
C LEU A 92 -1.67 1.05 2.40
N SER A 93 -1.63 1.98 3.37
CA SER A 93 -2.20 1.76 4.70
C SER A 93 -3.73 1.92 4.66
N ALA A 94 -4.47 1.14 5.45
CA ALA A 94 -5.92 1.35 5.60
C ALA A 94 -6.29 2.74 6.17
N HIS A 95 -5.38 3.36 6.92
CA HIS A 95 -5.53 4.72 7.44
C HIS A 95 -5.25 5.82 6.39
N ALA A 96 -4.80 5.45 5.20
CA ALA A 96 -4.50 6.37 4.11
C ALA A 96 -5.72 6.52 3.19
N VAL A 97 -6.16 7.75 2.99
CA VAL A 97 -7.23 8.10 2.05
C VAL A 97 -6.61 8.88 0.91
N PRO A 98 -6.36 8.25 -0.24
CA PRO A 98 -5.81 8.93 -1.41
C PRO A 98 -6.73 10.05 -1.90
N VAL A 99 -6.14 11.18 -2.27
CA VAL A 99 -6.86 12.31 -2.88
C VAL A 99 -6.95 12.10 -4.39
N ASP A 100 -7.99 12.60 -5.03
CA ASP A 100 -8.20 12.42 -6.48
C ASP A 100 -6.95 12.81 -7.28
N GLY A 101 -6.58 11.97 -8.26
CA GLY A 101 -5.37 12.16 -9.07
C GLY A 101 -4.06 11.68 -8.44
N TRP A 102 -4.09 11.05 -7.27
CA TRP A 102 -2.90 10.63 -6.52
C TRP A 102 -2.00 9.61 -7.24
N LEU A 103 -2.58 8.72 -8.04
CA LEU A 103 -1.86 7.55 -8.58
C LEU A 103 -0.98 7.90 -9.79
N ALA A 104 -1.47 8.74 -10.69
CA ALA A 104 -0.77 9.08 -11.93
C ALA A 104 0.62 9.70 -11.71
N PRO A 105 0.81 10.66 -10.79
CA PRO A 105 2.14 11.20 -10.51
C PRO A 105 3.13 10.15 -9.97
N LEU A 106 2.68 9.23 -9.11
CA LEU A 106 3.53 8.15 -8.58
C LEU A 106 4.03 7.22 -9.68
N VAL A 107 3.11 6.79 -10.56
CA VAL A 107 3.45 5.94 -11.71
C VAL A 107 4.36 6.68 -12.69
N GLY A 108 4.10 7.98 -12.91
CA GLY A 108 4.92 8.83 -13.77
C GLY A 108 6.34 8.98 -13.25
N ALA A 109 6.52 9.23 -11.97
CA ALA A 109 7.84 9.39 -11.34
C ALA A 109 8.70 8.11 -11.47
N LEU A 110 8.10 6.93 -11.24
CA LEU A 110 8.80 5.65 -11.44
C LEU A 110 9.16 5.39 -12.91
N ALA A 111 8.36 5.89 -13.85
CA ALA A 111 8.62 5.69 -15.29
C ALA A 111 9.72 6.61 -15.82
N VAL A 112 9.92 7.79 -15.23
CA VAL A 112 10.88 8.81 -15.69
C VAL A 112 12.30 8.54 -15.16
N ASP A 113 12.40 8.03 -13.93
CA ASP A 113 13.70 7.79 -13.28
C ASP A 113 13.91 6.28 -13.02
N PRO A 114 14.72 5.59 -13.85
CA PRO A 114 15.02 4.18 -13.64
C PRO A 114 15.78 3.87 -12.33
N SER A 115 16.41 4.87 -11.71
CA SER A 115 17.06 4.72 -10.41
C SER A 115 16.09 4.80 -9.24
N ALA A 116 14.87 5.31 -9.46
CA ALA A 116 13.83 5.35 -8.46
C ALA A 116 13.23 3.94 -8.27
N GLY A 117 13.59 3.28 -7.18
CA GLY A 117 12.96 2.02 -6.77
C GLY A 117 11.63 2.23 -6.07
N ALA A 118 11.46 3.39 -5.43
CA ALA A 118 10.25 3.76 -4.73
C ALA A 118 9.95 5.26 -4.81
N VAL A 119 8.65 5.61 -4.73
CA VAL A 119 8.14 6.98 -4.76
C VAL A 119 7.16 7.17 -3.60
N ARG A 120 7.32 8.26 -2.86
CA ARG A 120 6.44 8.65 -1.75
C ARG A 120 5.52 9.78 -2.17
N PRO A 121 4.21 9.70 -1.93
CA PRO A 121 3.32 10.84 -1.99
C PRO A 121 3.56 11.76 -0.80
N ARG A 122 3.08 13.00 -0.88
CA ARG A 122 2.94 13.87 0.28
C ARG A 122 1.81 13.37 1.16
N ALA A 123 2.08 13.17 2.45
CA ALA A 123 1.09 12.82 3.45
C ALA A 123 0.65 14.07 4.22
N ILE A 124 -0.66 14.19 4.48
CA ILE A 124 -1.24 15.26 5.31
C ILE A 124 -2.16 14.67 6.37
N ASP A 125 -2.31 15.35 7.49
CA ASP A 125 -3.31 15.01 8.51
C ASP A 125 -4.69 15.63 8.17
N VAL A 126 -5.66 15.36 9.04
CA VAL A 126 -7.03 15.88 8.90
C VAL A 126 -7.14 17.39 9.02
N ASP A 127 -6.13 18.06 9.59
CA ASP A 127 -6.02 19.52 9.68
C ASP A 127 -5.26 20.13 8.49
N GLY A 128 -4.82 19.29 7.53
CA GLY A 128 -4.06 19.70 6.35
C GLY A 128 -2.58 19.97 6.60
N ARG A 129 -2.03 19.54 7.76
CA ARG A 129 -0.60 19.68 8.05
C ARG A 129 0.17 18.57 7.36
N ILE A 130 1.31 18.91 6.77
CA ILE A 130 2.22 17.93 6.16
C ILE A 130 2.79 17.06 7.28
N LEU A 131 2.72 15.75 7.06
CA LEU A 131 3.32 14.76 7.94
C LEU A 131 4.71 14.43 7.41
N ASP A 132 5.73 15.01 8.05
CA ASP A 132 7.13 14.71 7.79
C ASP A 132 7.57 13.57 8.71
N GLY A 133 8.23 12.55 8.15
CA GLY A 133 8.80 11.46 8.95
C GLY A 133 8.70 10.08 8.31
N PRO A 134 9.13 9.04 9.04
CA PRO A 134 9.20 7.67 8.52
C PRO A 134 7.82 6.97 8.43
N LEU A 135 6.74 7.65 8.79
CA LEU A 135 5.37 7.17 8.57
C LEU A 135 5.06 7.27 7.08
N TRP A 136 5.14 6.13 6.41
CA TRP A 136 4.82 6.03 5.00
C TRP A 136 3.45 5.38 4.82
N PRO A 137 2.39 6.19 4.86
CA PRO A 137 1.03 5.68 4.70
C PRO A 137 0.80 5.10 3.30
N CYS A 138 1.62 5.54 2.34
CA CYS A 138 1.63 5.07 0.97
C CYS A 138 3.06 5.05 0.43
N LEU A 139 3.40 4.01 -0.33
CA LEU A 139 4.68 3.87 -1.01
C LEU A 139 4.45 3.16 -2.34
N ALA A 140 4.74 3.83 -3.46
CA ALA A 140 4.75 3.22 -4.77
C ALA A 140 6.15 2.68 -5.07
N LEU A 141 6.24 1.46 -5.65
CA LEU A 141 7.49 0.78 -5.95
C LEU A 141 7.46 0.19 -7.36
N ALA A 142 8.59 0.21 -8.04
CA ALA A 142 8.79 -0.68 -9.16
C ALA A 142 8.84 -2.13 -8.65
N ARG A 143 8.04 -3.03 -9.22
CA ARG A 143 8.04 -4.46 -8.83
C ARG A 143 9.45 -5.05 -8.92
N ALA A 144 10.18 -4.76 -10.00
CA ALA A 144 11.54 -5.26 -10.18
C ALA A 144 12.48 -4.81 -9.06
N ALA A 145 12.34 -3.56 -8.55
CA ALA A 145 13.13 -3.07 -7.41
C ALA A 145 12.74 -3.79 -6.11
N TYR A 146 11.44 -3.98 -5.86
CA TYR A 146 10.94 -4.73 -4.72
C TYR A 146 11.49 -6.16 -4.69
N GLU A 147 11.41 -6.86 -5.83
CA GLU A 147 11.89 -8.24 -5.96
C GLU A 147 13.42 -8.32 -5.86
N HIS A 148 14.16 -7.36 -6.45
CA HIS A 148 15.62 -7.29 -6.33
C HIS A 148 16.08 -7.05 -4.88
N ALA A 149 15.37 -6.23 -4.12
CA ALA A 149 15.63 -6.02 -2.70
C ALA A 149 15.20 -7.20 -1.80
N GLY A 150 14.50 -8.21 -2.37
CA GLY A 150 14.01 -9.39 -1.66
C GLY A 150 12.72 -9.17 -0.88
N GLY A 151 11.97 -8.11 -1.19
CA GLY A 151 10.74 -7.75 -0.51
C GLY A 151 10.92 -7.49 0.99
N PHE A 152 9.85 -7.66 1.76
CA PHE A 152 9.95 -7.58 3.23
C PHE A 152 10.75 -8.74 3.83
N ALA A 153 10.70 -9.92 3.22
CA ALA A 153 11.49 -11.07 3.66
C ALA A 153 12.98 -10.80 3.59
N GLY A 154 13.47 -10.16 2.51
CA GLY A 154 14.87 -9.75 2.35
C GLY A 154 15.25 -8.58 3.27
N ALA A 155 14.30 -7.69 3.56
CA ALA A 155 14.49 -6.55 4.45
C ALA A 155 14.43 -6.90 5.94
N SER A 156 13.92 -8.09 6.30
CA SER A 156 13.73 -8.51 7.69
C SER A 156 15.05 -8.59 8.44
N ARG A 157 15.24 -7.65 9.39
CA ARG A 157 16.28 -7.71 10.40
C ARG A 157 15.64 -7.91 11.78
N PRO A 158 16.27 -8.58 12.74
CA PRO A 158 15.72 -8.73 14.08
C PRO A 158 15.30 -7.37 14.66
N GLY A 159 13.98 -7.21 14.92
CA GLY A 159 13.39 -5.99 15.49
C GLY A 159 13.01 -4.90 14.48
N ARG A 160 13.13 -5.14 13.17
CA ARG A 160 12.69 -4.19 12.11
C ARG A 160 12.07 -4.97 10.96
N ALA A 161 10.77 -5.05 10.93
CA ALA A 161 10.00 -5.62 9.82
C ALA A 161 8.93 -4.61 9.37
N ASP A 162 9.37 -3.40 9.05
CA ASP A 162 8.52 -2.28 8.67
C ASP A 162 8.93 -1.69 7.31
N LYS A 163 8.15 -0.75 6.81
CA LYS A 163 8.43 -0.06 5.54
C LYS A 163 9.82 0.62 5.54
N ALA A 164 10.34 1.03 6.69
CA ALA A 164 11.68 1.62 6.79
C ALA A 164 12.77 0.59 6.47
N ALA A 165 12.62 -0.65 6.96
CA ALA A 165 13.55 -1.73 6.61
C ALA A 165 13.53 -2.06 5.11
N LEU A 166 12.35 -2.03 4.47
CA LEU A 166 12.22 -2.20 3.02
C LEU A 166 12.96 -1.11 2.25
N VAL A 167 12.87 0.15 2.71
CA VAL A 167 13.58 1.26 2.07
C VAL A 167 15.09 1.15 2.26
N ASP A 168 15.56 0.73 3.43
CA ASP A 168 16.99 0.47 3.65
C ASP A 168 17.47 -0.63 2.67
N ALA A 169 16.69 -1.69 2.48
CA ALA A 169 17.00 -2.77 1.53
C ALA A 169 17.01 -2.29 0.06
N LEU A 170 16.07 -1.42 -0.32
CA LEU A 170 16.08 -0.79 -1.65
C LEU A 170 17.35 0.05 -1.86
N ALA A 171 17.75 0.84 -0.85
CA ALA A 171 18.97 1.64 -0.92
C ALA A 171 20.23 0.76 -1.01
N GLU A 172 20.30 -0.33 -0.25
CA GLU A 172 21.38 -1.33 -0.34
C GLU A 172 21.44 -2.00 -1.72
N ALA A 173 20.28 -2.18 -2.38
CA ALA A 173 20.16 -2.69 -3.75
C ALA A 173 20.46 -1.62 -4.83
N GLY A 174 20.78 -0.38 -4.45
CA GLY A 174 21.17 0.70 -5.34
C GLY A 174 20.00 1.56 -5.85
N TYR A 175 18.82 1.44 -5.29
CA TYR A 175 17.66 2.23 -5.67
C TYR A 175 17.46 3.47 -4.78
N ALA A 176 16.98 4.54 -5.39
CA ALA A 176 16.56 5.75 -4.68
C ALA A 176 15.09 5.70 -4.26
N VAL A 177 14.76 6.39 -3.17
CA VAL A 177 13.38 6.74 -2.81
C VAL A 177 13.17 8.22 -3.11
N VAL A 178 12.17 8.51 -3.95
CA VAL A 178 11.89 9.86 -4.47
C VAL A 178 10.58 10.38 -3.86
N ASP A 179 10.53 11.67 -3.56
CA ASP A 179 9.31 12.33 -3.11
C ASP A 179 8.53 12.87 -4.32
N GLU A 180 7.23 12.58 -4.38
CA GLU A 180 6.31 13.11 -5.38
C GLU A 180 5.26 14.03 -4.70
N PRO A 181 5.54 15.33 -4.59
CA PRO A 181 4.73 16.26 -3.82
C PRO A 181 3.36 16.58 -4.45
N THR A 182 3.14 16.26 -5.72
CA THR A 182 1.84 16.45 -6.38
C THR A 182 0.87 15.31 -6.12
N SER A 183 1.38 14.14 -5.72
CA SER A 183 0.56 13.05 -5.19
C SER A 183 0.24 13.29 -3.72
N LEU A 184 -1.03 13.22 -3.34
CA LEU A 184 -1.49 13.58 -2.01
C LEU A 184 -2.28 12.45 -1.36
N VAL A 185 -1.96 12.16 -0.10
CA VAL A 185 -2.65 11.16 0.71
C VAL A 185 -3.01 11.76 2.07
N LEU A 186 -4.31 11.71 2.42
CA LEU A 186 -4.79 12.09 3.74
C LEU A 186 -4.62 10.92 4.72
N VAL A 187 -4.04 11.16 5.88
CA VAL A 187 -3.85 10.16 6.93
C VAL A 187 -4.91 10.35 8.02
N LEU A 188 -5.70 9.31 8.22
CA LEU A 188 -6.67 9.28 9.31
C LEU A 188 -5.97 8.93 10.62
N PRO A 189 -6.39 9.53 11.76
CA PRO A 189 -5.86 9.17 13.06
C PRO A 189 -6.17 7.70 13.38
N GLU A 190 -5.28 7.07 14.15
CA GLU A 190 -5.59 5.77 14.73
C GLU A 190 -6.78 5.94 15.68
N THR A 191 -7.84 5.18 15.44
CA THR A 191 -8.96 5.13 16.37
C THR A 191 -8.54 4.29 17.56
N THR A 192 -8.24 4.93 18.68
CA THR A 192 -8.01 4.21 19.95
C THR A 192 -9.32 3.50 20.30
N PRO A 193 -9.36 2.17 20.43
CA PRO A 193 -10.56 1.48 20.91
C PRO A 193 -10.81 1.95 22.37
N GLY A 194 -11.92 2.66 22.63
CA GLY A 194 -12.38 2.94 23.99
C GLY A 194 -12.40 4.37 24.46
N ALA A 195 -12.49 5.38 23.60
CA ALA A 195 -12.83 6.75 24.00
C ALA A 195 -14.30 7.03 23.70
N THR A 196 -15.19 6.53 24.54
CA THR A 196 -16.60 6.97 24.72
C THR A 196 -16.84 7.29 26.18
#